data_d092f1a89ba100d234c13f74564dde57
#
_entry.id   d092f1a89ba100d234c13f74564dde57
#
_cell.length_a   1.000
_cell.length_b   1.000
_cell.length_c   1.000
_cell.angle_alpha   90.00
_cell.angle_beta   90.00
_cell.angle_gamma   90.00
#
_symmetry.space_group_name_H-M   'P 1'
#
loop_
_entity.id
_entity.type
_entity.pdbx_description
1 polymer ?
#
loop_
_entity_poly.entity_id
_entity_poly.type
_entity_poly.pdbx_seq_one_letter_code
_entity_poly.pdbx_strand_id
1 'polypeptide(L)'
;MSLVKIGIGGPVGAGKTQLIEKVVAELSKEISIGVITNDIYTKEDQKILVNTGVLPEDRIIGVETGGCPHTAIREDASMNFAAIDELLETHDDIELIFIESGGDNLAATFSPELVDFSIYIIDVAQGEKIPRKGGQGMIKSDYFIINKTDLAPYVGASLEQMAIDTETFRSNKPYTFTNLKTNEGLENVIEWINRDCLLKGLE
;
A
#
# COMPACT_ATOMS: atom_id res chain seq x y z
N MET A 1 11.70 -16.40 -10.00
CA MET A 1 10.85 -16.15 -8.81
C MET A 1 9.38 -16.21 -9.24
N SER A 2 8.46 -16.63 -8.40
CA SER A 2 7.03 -16.49 -8.70
C SER A 2 6.65 -15.02 -8.52
N LEU A 3 5.78 -14.47 -9.40
CA LEU A 3 5.24 -13.13 -9.27
C LEU A 3 4.57 -12.94 -7.90
N VAL A 4 4.91 -11.84 -7.23
CA VAL A 4 4.27 -11.43 -5.97
C VAL A 4 3.43 -10.17 -6.20
N LYS A 5 2.22 -10.13 -5.64
CA LYS A 5 1.31 -8.98 -5.73
C LYS A 5 1.01 -8.45 -4.34
N ILE A 6 1.28 -7.16 -4.10
CA ILE A 6 1.06 -6.50 -2.81
C ILE A 6 0.03 -5.38 -2.99
N GLY A 7 -1.10 -5.52 -2.30
CA GLY A 7 -2.12 -4.47 -2.25
C GLY A 7 -1.79 -3.40 -1.21
N ILE A 8 -1.96 -2.13 -1.56
CA ILE A 8 -1.78 -0.99 -0.66
C ILE A 8 -3.10 -0.25 -0.51
N GLY A 9 -3.75 -0.42 0.63
CA GLY A 9 -5.02 0.19 0.98
C GLY A 9 -4.87 1.28 2.04
N GLY A 10 -5.88 2.12 2.13
CA GLY A 10 -5.96 3.18 3.14
C GLY A 10 -6.71 4.41 2.65
N PRO A 11 -7.09 5.31 3.57
CA PRO A 11 -7.83 6.51 3.25
C PRO A 11 -7.09 7.46 2.29
N VAL A 12 -7.86 8.33 1.64
CA VAL A 12 -7.28 9.41 0.83
C VAL A 12 -6.36 10.26 1.69
N GLY A 13 -5.19 10.58 1.16
CA GLY A 13 -4.19 11.41 1.84
C GLY A 13 -3.35 10.67 2.89
N ALA A 14 -3.57 9.38 3.18
CA ALA A 14 -2.76 8.62 4.14
C ALA A 14 -1.29 8.45 3.73
N GLY A 15 -0.99 8.54 2.43
CA GLY A 15 0.36 8.42 1.89
C GLY A 15 0.64 7.13 1.13
N LYS A 16 -0.41 6.48 0.56
CA LYS A 16 -0.27 5.26 -0.24
C LYS A 16 0.69 5.43 -1.41
N THR A 17 0.43 6.42 -2.27
CA THR A 17 1.25 6.73 -3.45
C THR A 17 2.69 7.07 -3.07
N GLN A 18 2.87 7.83 -1.96
CA GLN A 18 4.20 8.14 -1.43
C GLN A 18 4.92 6.90 -0.92
N LEU A 19 4.21 5.98 -0.27
CA LEU A 19 4.78 4.70 0.17
C LEU A 19 5.28 3.90 -1.03
N ILE A 20 4.46 3.78 -2.08
CA ILE A 20 4.83 3.09 -3.32
C ILE A 20 6.09 3.73 -3.92
N GLU A 21 6.10 5.06 -4.10
CA GLU A 21 7.26 5.80 -4.61
C GLU A 21 8.55 5.42 -3.85
N LYS A 22 8.50 5.49 -2.51
CA LYS A 22 9.67 5.25 -1.67
C LYS A 22 10.14 3.80 -1.69
N VAL A 23 9.22 2.86 -1.60
CA VAL A 23 9.53 1.42 -1.62
C VAL A 23 10.06 1.00 -3.00
N VAL A 24 9.42 1.47 -4.07
CA VAL A 24 9.86 1.20 -5.45
C VAL A 24 11.26 1.78 -5.70
N ALA A 25 11.55 3.01 -5.25
CA ALA A 25 12.87 3.62 -5.40
C ALA A 25 14.01 2.77 -4.77
N GLU A 26 13.71 2.00 -3.73
CA GLU A 26 14.69 1.10 -3.11
C GLU A 26 14.71 -0.29 -3.78
N LEU A 27 13.55 -0.92 -3.92
CA LEU A 27 13.47 -2.31 -4.38
C LEU A 27 13.76 -2.47 -5.88
N SER A 28 13.46 -1.47 -6.73
CA SER A 28 13.71 -1.54 -8.18
C SER A 28 15.20 -1.60 -8.56
N LYS A 29 16.08 -1.39 -7.58
CA LYS A 29 17.55 -1.58 -7.77
C LYS A 29 17.92 -3.05 -7.90
N GLU A 30 17.08 -3.96 -7.43
CA GLU A 30 17.38 -5.39 -7.34
C GLU A 30 16.35 -6.28 -8.04
N ILE A 31 15.09 -5.85 -8.15
CA ILE A 31 13.99 -6.61 -8.72
C ILE A 31 13.19 -5.79 -9.71
N SER A 32 12.53 -6.48 -10.64
CA SER A 32 11.66 -5.86 -11.63
C SER A 32 10.26 -5.65 -11.07
N ILE A 33 9.76 -4.40 -11.15
CA ILE A 33 8.52 -3.97 -10.50
C ILE A 33 7.54 -3.36 -11.50
N GLY A 34 6.25 -3.68 -11.32
CA GLY A 34 5.12 -2.99 -11.93
C GLY A 34 4.23 -2.33 -10.88
N VAL A 35 3.48 -1.30 -11.24
CA VAL A 35 2.54 -0.62 -10.36
C VAL A 35 1.20 -0.43 -11.03
N ILE A 36 0.12 -0.72 -10.31
CA ILE A 36 -1.26 -0.44 -10.73
C ILE A 36 -1.86 0.50 -9.70
N THR A 37 -2.40 1.64 -10.15
CA THR A 37 -3.12 2.59 -9.30
C THR A 37 -4.60 2.59 -9.64
N ASN A 38 -5.46 2.53 -8.65
CA ASN A 38 -6.89 2.65 -8.81
C ASN A 38 -7.36 4.05 -8.40
N ASP A 39 -8.11 4.72 -9.25
CA ASP A 39 -8.74 6.00 -8.94
C ASP A 39 -10.19 6.01 -9.46
N ILE A 40 -11.04 6.85 -8.87
CA ILE A 40 -12.47 6.84 -9.19
C ILE A 40 -12.73 7.50 -10.55
N TYR A 41 -12.14 8.66 -10.81
CA TYR A 41 -12.43 9.51 -11.98
C TYR A 41 -11.20 9.99 -12.73
N THR A 42 -10.00 9.77 -12.20
CA THR A 42 -8.77 10.35 -12.73
C THR A 42 -7.64 9.34 -12.68
N LYS A 43 -6.53 9.67 -13.34
CA LYS A 43 -5.28 8.91 -13.21
C LYS A 43 -4.23 9.76 -12.49
N GLU A 44 -4.64 10.50 -11.45
CA GLU A 44 -3.73 11.41 -10.73
C GLU A 44 -2.61 10.64 -10.03
N ASP A 45 -2.92 9.54 -9.33
CA ASP A 45 -1.90 8.73 -8.65
C ASP A 45 -0.90 8.13 -9.64
N GLN A 46 -1.37 7.68 -10.84
CA GLN A 46 -0.49 7.27 -11.92
C GLN A 46 0.43 8.43 -12.37
N LYS A 47 -0.13 9.62 -12.62
CA LYS A 47 0.65 10.79 -13.04
C LYS A 47 1.68 11.21 -12.00
N ILE A 48 1.32 11.15 -10.71
CA ILE A 48 2.24 11.45 -9.61
C ILE A 48 3.44 10.49 -9.69
N LEU A 49 3.21 9.18 -9.78
CA LEU A 49 4.28 8.19 -9.83
C LEU A 49 5.13 8.32 -11.11
N VAL A 50 4.52 8.53 -12.28
CA VAL A 50 5.25 8.78 -13.53
C VAL A 50 6.16 10.00 -13.41
N ASN A 51 5.65 11.09 -12.82
CA ASN A 51 6.42 12.33 -12.65
C ASN A 51 7.60 12.19 -11.67
N THR A 52 7.56 11.23 -10.74
CA THR A 52 8.72 10.95 -9.85
C THR A 52 9.88 10.29 -10.57
N GLY A 53 9.62 9.62 -11.71
CA GLY A 53 10.62 8.89 -12.48
C GLY A 53 11.18 7.65 -11.77
N VAL A 54 10.49 7.11 -10.76
CA VAL A 54 10.94 5.90 -10.03
C VAL A 54 10.85 4.64 -10.87
N LEU A 55 9.92 4.63 -11.85
CA LEU A 55 9.78 3.58 -12.86
C LEU A 55 9.54 4.20 -14.24
N PRO A 56 9.86 3.48 -15.33
CA PRO A 56 9.36 3.79 -16.66
C PRO A 56 7.83 3.87 -16.69
N GLU A 57 7.28 4.76 -17.51
CA GLU A 57 5.84 5.00 -17.60
C GLU A 57 5.05 3.72 -17.98
N ASP A 58 5.61 2.89 -18.85
CA ASP A 58 5.03 1.62 -19.30
C ASP A 58 4.96 0.52 -18.23
N ARG A 59 5.55 0.77 -17.05
CA ARG A 59 5.43 -0.10 -15.86
C ARG A 59 4.41 0.40 -14.83
N ILE A 60 3.67 1.48 -15.15
CA ILE A 60 2.68 2.09 -14.26
C ILE A 60 1.34 2.19 -15.00
N ILE A 61 0.35 1.40 -14.58
CA ILE A 61 -1.00 1.43 -15.17
C ILE A 61 -1.99 2.08 -14.20
N GLY A 62 -2.72 3.08 -14.70
CA GLY A 62 -3.84 3.71 -13.97
C GLY A 62 -5.17 3.08 -14.38
N VAL A 63 -5.93 2.57 -13.42
CA VAL A 63 -7.28 2.02 -13.58
C VAL A 63 -8.31 3.03 -13.09
N GLU A 64 -9.22 3.46 -13.98
CA GLU A 64 -10.36 4.29 -13.59
C GLU A 64 -11.54 3.40 -13.23
N THR A 65 -11.91 3.35 -11.95
CA THR A 65 -12.92 2.41 -11.45
C THR A 65 -14.36 2.86 -11.70
N GLY A 66 -14.58 4.12 -12.07
CA GLY A 66 -15.89 4.67 -12.47
C GLY A 66 -16.99 4.63 -11.41
N GLY A 67 -16.69 4.15 -10.21
CA GLY A 67 -17.66 3.93 -9.16
C GLY A 67 -17.01 3.73 -7.78
N CYS A 68 -17.47 2.75 -7.02
CA CYS A 68 -16.94 2.47 -5.70
C CYS A 68 -15.55 1.81 -5.80
N PRO A 69 -14.48 2.44 -5.28
CA PRO A 69 -13.11 1.88 -5.35
C PRO A 69 -12.97 0.52 -4.67
N HIS A 70 -13.81 0.23 -3.67
CA HIS A 70 -13.83 -1.05 -2.97
C HIS A 70 -14.21 -2.21 -3.88
N THR A 71 -15.15 -1.98 -4.80
CA THR A 71 -15.59 -2.99 -5.76
C THR A 71 -14.42 -3.44 -6.62
N ALA A 72 -13.64 -2.50 -7.14
CA ALA A 72 -12.54 -2.78 -8.06
C ALA A 72 -11.39 -3.61 -7.46
N ILE A 73 -11.21 -3.57 -6.14
CA ILE A 73 -10.15 -4.35 -5.47
C ILE A 73 -10.68 -5.61 -4.77
N ARG A 74 -12.00 -5.82 -4.73
CA ARG A 74 -12.60 -6.93 -3.98
C ARG A 74 -13.69 -7.69 -4.73
N GLU A 75 -14.85 -7.05 -5.02
CA GLU A 75 -16.03 -7.74 -5.53
C GLU A 75 -15.95 -7.99 -7.04
N ASP A 76 -15.36 -7.04 -7.78
CA ASP A 76 -15.12 -7.15 -9.23
C ASP A 76 -13.74 -6.59 -9.58
N ALA A 77 -12.73 -7.41 -9.41
CA ALA A 77 -11.35 -7.05 -9.68
C ALA A 77 -10.94 -7.22 -11.16
N SER A 78 -11.90 -7.41 -12.07
CA SER A 78 -11.64 -7.71 -13.49
C SER A 78 -10.75 -6.68 -14.18
N MET A 79 -10.93 -5.39 -13.89
CA MET A 79 -10.09 -4.32 -14.45
C MET A 79 -8.64 -4.40 -13.94
N ASN A 80 -8.45 -4.77 -12.67
CA ASN A 80 -7.11 -4.96 -12.11
C ASN A 80 -6.44 -6.22 -12.68
N PHE A 81 -7.18 -7.31 -12.90
CA PHE A 81 -6.63 -8.49 -13.58
C PHE A 81 -6.21 -8.16 -15.00
N ALA A 82 -7.03 -7.43 -15.77
CA ALA A 82 -6.66 -6.98 -17.11
C ALA A 82 -5.39 -6.10 -17.10
N ALA A 83 -5.24 -5.22 -16.12
CA ALA A 83 -4.04 -4.39 -15.97
C ALA A 83 -2.80 -5.23 -15.59
N ILE A 84 -2.95 -6.28 -14.77
CA ILE A 84 -1.88 -7.23 -14.49
C ILE A 84 -1.45 -7.95 -15.76
N ASP A 85 -2.41 -8.46 -16.54
CA ASP A 85 -2.13 -9.15 -17.79
C ASP A 85 -1.40 -8.24 -18.78
N GLU A 86 -1.83 -6.98 -18.93
CA GLU A 86 -1.19 -5.96 -19.77
C GLU A 86 0.27 -5.70 -19.37
N LEU A 87 0.53 -5.57 -18.06
CA LEU A 87 1.89 -5.41 -17.53
C LEU A 87 2.77 -6.62 -17.88
N LEU A 88 2.27 -7.83 -17.70
CA LEU A 88 3.01 -9.07 -17.91
C LEU A 88 3.20 -9.40 -19.40
N GLU A 89 2.27 -9.01 -20.27
CA GLU A 89 2.42 -9.11 -21.72
C GLU A 89 3.51 -8.18 -22.26
N THR A 90 3.67 -7.00 -21.62
CA THR A 90 4.67 -6.01 -22.01
C THR A 90 6.03 -6.27 -21.36
N HIS A 91 6.04 -6.79 -20.13
CA HIS A 91 7.23 -6.99 -19.29
C HIS A 91 7.18 -8.37 -18.63
N ASP A 92 7.76 -9.37 -19.26
CA ASP A 92 7.80 -10.76 -18.76
C ASP A 92 8.78 -10.97 -17.59
N ASP A 93 9.58 -9.96 -17.27
CA ASP A 93 10.56 -9.92 -16.20
C ASP A 93 10.01 -9.45 -14.84
N ILE A 94 8.75 -9.00 -14.75
CA ILE A 94 8.20 -8.46 -13.51
C ILE A 94 8.10 -9.54 -12.42
N GLU A 95 8.70 -9.24 -11.27
CA GLU A 95 8.72 -10.11 -10.09
C GLU A 95 7.76 -9.62 -8.99
N LEU A 96 7.48 -8.31 -8.94
CA LEU A 96 6.61 -7.69 -7.94
C LEU A 96 5.65 -6.68 -8.58
N ILE A 97 4.36 -6.77 -8.24
CA ILE A 97 3.36 -5.75 -8.61
C ILE A 97 2.77 -5.14 -7.35
N PHE A 98 2.82 -3.82 -7.25
CA PHE A 98 2.03 -3.06 -6.27
C PHE A 98 0.67 -2.67 -6.86
N ILE A 99 -0.40 -2.85 -6.07
CA ILE A 99 -1.77 -2.44 -6.45
C ILE A 99 -2.29 -1.46 -5.40
N GLU A 100 -2.38 -0.19 -5.79
CA GLU A 100 -2.91 0.87 -4.91
C GLU A 100 -4.44 0.93 -4.97
N SER A 101 -5.11 1.02 -3.81
CA SER A 101 -6.55 1.26 -3.75
C SER A 101 -6.88 2.74 -3.99
N GLY A 102 -8.05 3.03 -4.54
CA GLY A 102 -8.53 4.39 -4.84
C GLY A 102 -8.91 5.25 -3.63
N GLY A 103 -8.44 4.89 -2.44
CA GLY A 103 -8.79 5.56 -1.19
C GLY A 103 -10.09 5.02 -0.59
N ASP A 104 -10.06 4.73 0.70
CA ASP A 104 -11.17 4.08 1.39
C ASP A 104 -11.48 4.70 2.76
N ASN A 105 -12.51 4.17 3.42
CA ASN A 105 -13.02 4.61 4.71
C ASN A 105 -12.75 3.62 5.85
N LEU A 106 -11.62 2.92 5.86
CA LEU A 106 -11.20 1.91 6.84
C LEU A 106 -11.84 0.53 6.66
N ALA A 107 -12.75 0.34 5.72
CA ALA A 107 -13.46 -0.92 5.52
C ALA A 107 -12.90 -1.76 4.37
N ALA A 108 -12.20 -1.13 3.41
CA ALA A 108 -11.71 -1.82 2.22
C ALA A 108 -10.66 -2.87 2.55
N THR A 109 -10.82 -4.02 1.92
CA THR A 109 -9.86 -5.13 1.93
C THR A 109 -9.72 -5.65 0.52
N PHE A 110 -8.52 -6.06 0.15
CA PHE A 110 -8.28 -6.67 -1.15
C PHE A 110 -8.89 -8.08 -1.24
N SER A 111 -9.27 -8.48 -2.46
CA SER A 111 -9.56 -9.87 -2.75
C SER A 111 -8.29 -10.72 -2.61
N PRO A 112 -8.36 -11.90 -1.95
CA PRO A 112 -7.21 -12.81 -1.88
C PRO A 112 -6.82 -13.41 -3.24
N GLU A 113 -7.67 -13.29 -4.26
CA GLU A 113 -7.34 -13.67 -5.62
C GLU A 113 -6.49 -12.59 -6.33
N LEU A 114 -6.69 -11.34 -5.94
CA LEU A 114 -6.01 -10.20 -6.56
C LEU A 114 -4.61 -9.99 -5.99
N VAL A 115 -4.41 -10.15 -4.69
CA VAL A 115 -3.12 -9.89 -4.03
C VAL A 115 -2.70 -11.03 -3.12
N ASP A 116 -1.40 -11.26 -3.02
CA ASP A 116 -0.82 -12.28 -2.14
C ASP A 116 -0.64 -11.72 -0.71
N PHE A 117 -0.31 -10.42 -0.62
CA PHE A 117 -0.16 -9.68 0.65
C PHE A 117 -0.84 -8.32 0.57
N SER A 118 -1.16 -7.76 1.74
CA SER A 118 -1.78 -6.44 1.84
C SER A 118 -1.14 -5.58 2.91
N ILE A 119 -0.86 -4.33 2.56
CA ILE A 119 -0.46 -3.25 3.46
C ILE A 119 -1.64 -2.31 3.63
N TYR A 120 -1.93 -1.91 4.87
CA TYR A 120 -2.92 -0.87 5.13
C TYR A 120 -2.26 0.32 5.80
N ILE A 121 -2.43 1.53 5.27
CA ILE A 121 -1.82 2.75 5.77
C ILE A 121 -2.87 3.77 6.18
N ILE A 122 -2.71 4.32 7.39
CA ILE A 122 -3.41 5.51 7.88
C ILE A 122 -2.40 6.59 8.23
N ASP A 123 -2.86 7.79 8.57
CA ASP A 123 -1.99 8.82 9.15
C ASP A 123 -2.55 9.37 10.46
N VAL A 124 -1.67 9.96 11.26
CA VAL A 124 -2.02 10.46 12.59
C VAL A 124 -3.00 11.63 12.54
N ALA A 125 -3.04 12.40 11.44
CA ALA A 125 -3.94 13.55 11.29
C ALA A 125 -5.41 13.13 11.07
N GLN A 126 -5.65 11.89 10.69
CA GLN A 126 -7.00 11.31 10.60
C GLN A 126 -7.62 11.06 11.98
N GLY A 127 -6.82 11.10 13.03
CA GLY A 127 -7.22 11.05 14.42
C GLY A 127 -6.69 9.86 15.20
N GLU A 128 -6.24 10.12 16.43
CA GLU A 128 -5.72 9.12 17.38
C GLU A 128 -6.62 7.89 17.55
N LYS A 129 -7.95 8.10 17.43
CA LYS A 129 -8.95 7.05 17.70
C LYS A 129 -9.14 6.06 16.54
N ILE A 130 -8.46 6.25 15.40
CA ILE A 130 -8.65 5.38 14.23
C ILE A 130 -8.27 3.92 14.54
N PRO A 131 -7.13 3.59 15.13
CA PRO A 131 -6.81 2.21 15.50
C PRO A 131 -7.86 1.60 16.45
N ARG A 132 -8.33 2.38 17.41
CA ARG A 132 -9.37 1.96 18.39
C ARG A 132 -10.70 1.59 17.75
N LYS A 133 -11.02 2.14 16.57
CA LYS A 133 -12.24 1.80 15.82
C LYS A 133 -12.17 0.44 15.12
N GLY A 134 -10.97 -0.12 14.93
CA GLY A 134 -10.78 -1.48 14.46
C GLY A 134 -11.35 -1.74 13.06
N GLY A 135 -11.07 -0.90 12.08
CA GLY A 135 -11.55 -1.09 10.70
C GLY A 135 -11.02 -2.37 10.06
N GLN A 136 -11.80 -2.99 9.17
CA GLN A 136 -11.44 -4.26 8.53
C GLN A 136 -10.13 -4.19 7.73
N GLY A 137 -9.85 -3.06 7.08
CA GLY A 137 -8.58 -2.82 6.37
C GLY A 137 -7.39 -2.99 7.31
N MET A 138 -7.43 -2.33 8.48
CA MET A 138 -6.40 -2.44 9.50
C MET A 138 -6.28 -3.86 10.07
N ILE A 139 -7.40 -4.50 10.44
CA ILE A 139 -7.37 -5.80 11.12
C ILE A 139 -6.90 -6.93 10.19
N LYS A 140 -7.35 -6.91 8.93
CA LYS A 140 -7.10 -7.99 7.98
C LYS A 140 -5.79 -7.88 7.24
N SER A 141 -5.27 -6.66 7.04
CA SER A 141 -3.99 -6.48 6.35
C SER A 141 -2.85 -7.27 7.01
N ASP A 142 -1.90 -7.68 6.20
CA ASP A 142 -0.72 -8.40 6.66
C ASP A 142 0.25 -7.45 7.37
N TYR A 143 0.39 -6.23 6.84
CA TYR A 143 1.18 -5.15 7.45
C TYR A 143 0.35 -3.89 7.63
N PHE A 144 0.58 -3.15 8.72
CA PHE A 144 -0.13 -1.90 9.02
C PHE A 144 0.83 -0.75 9.25
N ILE A 145 0.51 0.42 8.70
CA ILE A 145 1.35 1.61 8.80
C ILE A 145 0.56 2.77 9.39
N ILE A 146 1.14 3.45 10.38
CA ILE A 146 0.67 4.72 10.91
C ILE A 146 1.66 5.80 10.49
N ASN A 147 1.30 6.56 9.46
CA ASN A 147 2.17 7.53 8.80
C ASN A 147 2.04 8.95 9.38
N LYS A 148 2.94 9.84 8.96
CA LYS A 148 2.98 11.27 9.31
C LYS A 148 3.10 11.51 10.81
N THR A 149 3.96 10.74 11.47
CA THR A 149 4.19 10.82 12.92
C THR A 149 4.62 12.20 13.39
N ASP A 150 5.27 12.98 12.52
CA ASP A 150 5.65 14.37 12.76
C ASP A 150 4.45 15.30 13.02
N LEU A 151 3.26 14.95 12.55
CA LEU A 151 2.03 15.72 12.78
C LEU A 151 1.38 15.44 14.13
N ALA A 152 1.77 14.38 14.86
CA ALA A 152 1.13 13.97 16.10
C ALA A 152 1.01 15.12 17.14
N PRO A 153 2.06 15.94 17.40
CA PRO A 153 1.95 17.06 18.33
C PRO A 153 0.94 18.14 17.90
N TYR A 154 0.78 18.32 16.59
CA TYR A 154 -0.08 19.39 16.05
C TYR A 154 -1.56 19.00 16.04
N VAL A 155 -1.86 17.70 16.01
CA VAL A 155 -3.24 17.18 16.02
C VAL A 155 -3.64 16.61 17.38
N GLY A 156 -2.76 16.68 18.38
CA GLY A 156 -3.00 16.18 19.73
C GLY A 156 -3.13 14.65 19.79
N ALA A 157 -2.44 13.94 18.90
CA ALA A 157 -2.44 12.47 18.88
C ALA A 157 -1.30 11.91 19.74
N SER A 158 -1.60 10.90 20.57
CA SER A 158 -0.61 10.13 21.28
C SER A 158 -0.22 8.89 20.49
N LEU A 159 1.04 8.82 20.02
CA LEU A 159 1.55 7.65 19.32
C LEU A 159 1.55 6.41 20.23
N GLU A 160 1.81 6.58 21.53
CA GLU A 160 1.74 5.49 22.51
C GLU A 160 0.32 4.91 22.60
N GLN A 161 -0.70 5.77 22.66
CA GLN A 161 -2.10 5.31 22.68
C GLN A 161 -2.47 4.62 21.37
N MET A 162 -2.02 5.15 20.23
CA MET A 162 -2.26 4.51 18.93
C MET A 162 -1.59 3.15 18.82
N ALA A 163 -0.40 2.95 19.43
CA ALA A 163 0.27 1.66 19.51
C ALA A 163 -0.56 0.65 20.32
N ILE A 164 -0.99 1.01 21.53
CA ILE A 164 -1.81 0.17 22.42
C ILE A 164 -3.11 -0.25 21.70
N ASP A 165 -3.80 0.71 21.08
CA ASP A 165 -5.04 0.44 20.35
C ASP A 165 -4.79 -0.49 19.12
N THR A 166 -3.67 -0.32 18.42
CA THR A 166 -3.28 -1.17 17.30
C THR A 166 -3.02 -2.60 17.75
N GLU A 167 -2.24 -2.80 18.79
CA GLU A 167 -1.92 -4.12 19.35
C GLU A 167 -3.16 -4.85 19.83
N THR A 168 -4.13 -4.12 20.40
CA THR A 168 -5.41 -4.68 20.84
C THR A 168 -6.17 -5.38 19.72
N PHE A 169 -6.17 -4.82 18.50
CA PHE A 169 -6.94 -5.36 17.38
C PHE A 169 -6.12 -6.23 16.42
N ARG A 170 -4.80 -6.03 16.36
CA ARG A 170 -3.93 -6.77 15.43
C ARG A 170 -3.21 -7.94 16.07
N SER A 171 -3.21 -8.04 17.40
CA SER A 171 -2.47 -9.07 18.13
C SER A 171 -0.99 -9.07 17.72
N ASN A 172 -0.50 -10.17 17.13
CA ASN A 172 0.90 -10.32 16.72
C ASN A 172 1.19 -9.90 15.28
N LYS A 173 0.21 -9.35 14.54
CA LYS A 173 0.46 -8.89 13.18
C LYS A 173 1.34 -7.64 13.17
N PRO A 174 2.34 -7.57 12.28
CA PRO A 174 3.29 -6.47 12.26
C PRO A 174 2.65 -5.13 11.92
N TYR A 175 3.20 -4.07 12.53
CA TYR A 175 2.87 -2.68 12.19
C TYR A 175 4.09 -1.78 12.43
N THR A 176 4.09 -0.59 11.84
CA THR A 176 5.13 0.40 12.08
C THR A 176 4.57 1.82 12.04
N PHE A 177 5.25 2.71 12.74
CA PHE A 177 5.08 4.16 12.61
C PHE A 177 6.05 4.67 11.56
N THR A 178 5.60 5.58 10.70
CA THR A 178 6.43 6.16 9.65
C THR A 178 6.29 7.68 9.57
N ASN A 179 7.35 8.32 9.10
CA ASN A 179 7.30 9.62 8.47
C ASN A 179 7.92 9.47 7.08
N LEU A 180 7.09 9.19 6.09
CA LEU A 180 7.55 8.96 4.71
C LEU A 180 8.20 10.20 4.07
N LYS A 181 8.00 11.39 4.64
CA LYS A 181 8.69 12.61 4.19
C LYS A 181 10.18 12.58 4.52
N THR A 182 10.55 11.99 5.65
CA THR A 182 11.93 11.85 6.13
C THR A 182 12.49 10.44 5.95
N ASN A 183 11.70 9.51 5.44
CA ASN A 183 11.96 8.07 5.34
C ASN A 183 12.08 7.35 6.71
N GLU A 184 11.66 7.97 7.80
CA GLU A 184 11.64 7.32 9.12
C GLU A 184 10.67 6.13 9.12
N GLY A 185 11.12 4.96 9.56
CA GLY A 185 10.36 3.72 9.62
C GLY A 185 10.15 3.02 8.25
N LEU A 186 10.66 3.60 7.15
CA LEU A 186 10.56 2.98 5.82
C LEU A 186 11.34 1.67 5.73
N GLU A 187 12.49 1.61 6.39
CA GLU A 187 13.34 0.42 6.47
C GLU A 187 12.59 -0.81 7.00
N ASN A 188 11.72 -0.64 7.99
CA ASN A 188 10.93 -1.75 8.55
C ASN A 188 9.94 -2.32 7.51
N VAL A 189 9.37 -1.46 6.67
CA VAL A 189 8.46 -1.88 5.59
C VAL A 189 9.24 -2.65 4.52
N ILE A 190 10.40 -2.15 4.10
CA ILE A 190 11.26 -2.78 3.10
C ILE A 190 11.77 -4.13 3.62
N GLU A 191 12.19 -4.20 4.88
CA GLU A 191 12.61 -5.45 5.52
C GLU A 191 11.49 -6.48 5.54
N TRP A 192 10.27 -6.09 5.91
CA TRP A 192 9.11 -6.97 5.89
C TRP A 192 8.81 -7.48 4.46
N ILE A 193 8.83 -6.60 3.46
CA ILE A 193 8.61 -7.01 2.06
C ILE A 193 9.68 -8.03 1.63
N ASN A 194 10.94 -7.76 1.89
CA ASN A 194 12.03 -8.65 1.49
C ASN A 194 11.94 -10.02 2.20
N ARG A 195 11.70 -10.02 3.51
CA ARG A 195 11.68 -11.24 4.33
C ARG A 195 10.40 -12.07 4.12
N ASP A 196 9.22 -11.41 4.25
CA ASP A 196 7.95 -12.12 4.35
C ASP A 196 7.23 -12.25 2.99
N CYS A 197 7.40 -11.28 2.07
CA CYS A 197 6.76 -11.34 0.76
C CYS A 197 7.66 -11.96 -0.31
N LEU A 198 8.92 -11.56 -0.36
CA LEU A 198 9.89 -12.00 -1.38
C LEU A 198 10.75 -13.17 -0.93
N LEU A 199 10.65 -13.57 0.35
CA LEU A 199 11.40 -14.68 0.97
C LEU A 199 12.92 -14.58 0.79
N LYS A 200 13.46 -13.35 0.66
CA LYS A 200 14.91 -13.11 0.53
C LYS A 200 15.62 -13.50 1.82
N GLY A 201 16.69 -14.28 1.70
CA GLY A 201 17.52 -14.69 2.84
C GLY A 201 17.02 -15.93 3.60
N LEU A 202 16.09 -16.70 3.03
CA LEU A 202 15.63 -17.99 3.56
C LEU A 202 16.35 -19.20 2.89
N GLU A 203 17.52 -18.97 2.26
CA GLU A 203 18.39 -20.02 1.74
C GLU A 203 19.32 -20.60 2.84
#